data_f32587c0f5c2b663e811d0ea97f55af2
#
_entry.id   f32587c0f5c2b663e811d0ea97f55af2
#
_cell.length_a   1.000
_cell.length_b   1.000
_cell.length_c   1.000
_cell.angle_alpha   90.00
_cell.angle_beta   90.00
_cell.angle_gamma   90.00
#
_symmetry.space_group_name_H-M   'P 1'
#
loop_
_entity.id
_entity.type
_entity.pdbx_description
1 polymer ?
#
loop_
_entity_poly.entity_id
_entity_poly.type
_entity_poly.pdbx_seq_one_letter_code
_entity_poly.pdbx_strand_id
1 'polypeptide(L)'
;MSKILITSALPYVNGMPHLGHLVGCLLPSDVYARYMRMMGHEVLYVCGTDEHGTPSEVGAAKEGMDVADYCLKYHNRHKEAYDAFNLSFDYFGRTSSEQNREITYHIFEQLDKNGLIEEESIKQIFSIDDNRFLPDRYVTGTCPHCGYDKARGDQCENCTKVLDPTELINPRSTISGSTNLEVRETKHLFLNLPKLEKQLAEWVKSKEPFWPDVAYSIAQKWLKEGLRPRCITRDLKWGFPVPKKGFEDKVFYVWFDAPIGYLGITKQWADEKPGERNWKDWWLDAKDVYYVQFMGKDNVPFHSISFPATLLGTGENWTKVDYLKGMSYLTFEGGKFSKSEQRGVFAEDAVKEFPADYWRYWLISNAPEASDSSFTFDLFAGVVNKDLNGVLGNFVSRVMKMTASKIGAEVPAGGEMTEVEEKLIADLQEKADNYCKYMEGLEFKKAMNELRAIWVDGNNYISVTEPWTVIKTDPARAAAILRVCLNLIRIYALLSAPVMPETSAKILAKFGLNAADMPVLKGFNAAKEIEALQPGHKFEVGDALFERIAPEKTEELKAKYGSDKK
;
A
#
# COMPACT_ATOMS: atom_id res chain seq x y z
N MET A 1 -7.51 -18.00 15.92
CA MET A 1 -7.97 -16.92 15.04
C MET A 1 -7.54 -15.64 15.72
N SER A 2 -6.69 -14.82 15.10
CA SER A 2 -6.21 -13.56 15.67
C SER A 2 -6.84 -12.41 14.91
N LYS A 3 -7.03 -11.27 15.56
CA LYS A 3 -7.44 -10.03 14.89
C LYS A 3 -6.22 -9.37 14.27
N ILE A 4 -6.28 -9.04 12.98
CA ILE A 4 -5.21 -8.36 12.24
C ILE A 4 -5.74 -7.00 11.77
N LEU A 5 -5.22 -5.94 12.35
CA LEU A 5 -5.48 -4.58 11.89
C LEU A 5 -4.41 -4.17 10.88
N ILE A 6 -4.83 -3.71 9.72
CA ILE A 6 -3.91 -3.28 8.66
C ILE A 6 -4.29 -1.86 8.25
N THR A 7 -3.28 -0.99 8.18
CA THR A 7 -3.43 0.36 7.64
C THR A 7 -2.34 0.68 6.62
N SER A 8 -2.68 1.45 5.61
CA SER A 8 -1.72 2.06 4.69
C SER A 8 -1.60 3.55 4.95
N ALA A 9 -0.42 4.13 4.72
CA ALA A 9 -0.27 5.58 4.77
C ALA A 9 -1.31 6.26 3.89
N LEU A 10 -1.95 7.30 4.44
CA LEU A 10 -3.06 7.99 3.80
C LEU A 10 -2.56 8.86 2.63
N PRO A 11 -3.04 8.65 1.40
CA PRO A 11 -2.67 9.48 0.27
C PRO A 11 -3.31 10.87 0.34
N TYR A 12 -2.52 11.90 0.07
CA TYR A 12 -3.03 13.27 -0.09
C TYR A 12 -3.91 13.40 -1.34
N VAL A 13 -4.95 14.23 -1.24
CA VAL A 13 -5.87 14.55 -2.36
C VAL A 13 -5.30 15.60 -3.34
N ASN A 14 -4.00 15.82 -3.38
CA ASN A 14 -3.33 16.78 -4.25
C ASN A 14 -3.00 16.25 -5.65
N GLY A 15 -3.85 15.44 -6.23
CA GLY A 15 -3.72 14.79 -7.53
C GLY A 15 -3.79 13.27 -7.45
N MET A 16 -3.79 12.61 -8.60
CA MET A 16 -3.93 11.16 -8.69
C MET A 16 -2.69 10.42 -8.19
N PRO A 17 -2.85 9.23 -7.59
CA PRO A 17 -1.75 8.37 -7.22
C PRO A 17 -1.08 7.77 -8.47
N HIS A 18 0.23 7.60 -8.43
CA HIS A 18 1.02 6.88 -9.44
C HIS A 18 1.47 5.51 -8.90
N LEU A 19 2.07 4.68 -9.75
CA LEU A 19 2.54 3.33 -9.39
C LEU A 19 3.43 3.30 -8.14
N GLY A 20 4.23 4.35 -7.91
CA GLY A 20 5.06 4.47 -6.70
C GLY A 20 4.24 4.56 -5.40
N HIS A 21 3.07 5.21 -5.41
CA HIS A 21 2.17 5.23 -4.25
C HIS A 21 1.52 3.85 -4.04
N LEU A 22 1.16 3.17 -5.14
CA LEU A 22 0.59 1.83 -5.04
C LEU A 22 1.56 0.86 -4.37
N VAL A 23 2.79 0.74 -4.88
CA VAL A 23 3.78 -0.21 -4.34
C VAL A 23 4.39 0.26 -3.02
N GLY A 24 4.37 1.57 -2.74
CA GLY A 24 4.93 2.15 -1.52
C GLY A 24 4.15 1.81 -0.25
N CYS A 25 2.84 1.54 -0.35
CA CYS A 25 2.03 1.17 0.83
C CYS A 25 0.74 0.43 0.48
N LEU A 26 -0.03 0.86 -0.53
CA LEU A 26 -1.40 0.40 -0.76
C LEU A 26 -1.48 -1.05 -1.25
N LEU A 27 -0.71 -1.40 -2.25
CA LEU A 27 -0.74 -2.73 -2.85
C LEU A 27 -0.10 -3.81 -1.95
N PRO A 28 1.06 -3.58 -1.29
CA PRO A 28 1.60 -4.55 -0.34
C PRO A 28 0.67 -4.84 0.83
N SER A 29 -0.03 -3.82 1.36
CA SER A 29 -1.01 -4.02 2.42
C SER A 29 -2.24 -4.78 1.95
N ASP A 30 -2.73 -4.55 0.73
CA ASP A 30 -3.82 -5.34 0.14
C ASP A 30 -3.44 -6.82 -0.02
N VAL A 31 -2.25 -7.07 -0.57
CA VAL A 31 -1.74 -8.44 -0.74
C VAL A 31 -1.63 -9.15 0.62
N TYR A 32 -1.14 -8.45 1.63
CA TYR A 32 -1.06 -8.99 2.98
C TYR A 32 -2.44 -9.22 3.60
N ALA A 33 -3.36 -8.28 3.43
CA ALA A 33 -4.74 -8.42 3.94
C ALA A 33 -5.45 -9.63 3.32
N ARG A 34 -5.36 -9.81 2.00
CA ARG A 34 -5.90 -10.98 1.29
C ARG A 34 -5.27 -12.28 1.79
N TYR A 35 -3.94 -12.30 1.91
CA TYR A 35 -3.24 -13.46 2.43
C TYR A 35 -3.69 -13.81 3.84
N MET A 36 -3.76 -12.84 4.77
CA MET A 36 -4.19 -13.09 6.15
C MET A 36 -5.65 -13.55 6.27
N ARG A 37 -6.55 -13.05 5.40
CA ARG A 37 -7.92 -13.58 5.29
C ARG A 37 -7.91 -15.04 4.83
N MET A 38 -7.06 -15.40 3.86
CA MET A 38 -6.89 -16.79 3.41
C MET A 38 -6.21 -17.67 4.45
N MET A 39 -5.47 -17.11 5.39
CA MET A 39 -4.97 -17.84 6.59
C MET A 39 -6.04 -17.99 7.68
N GLY A 40 -7.25 -17.50 7.47
CA GLY A 40 -8.38 -17.63 8.39
C GLY A 40 -8.33 -16.68 9.58
N HIS A 41 -7.63 -15.54 9.47
CA HIS A 41 -7.65 -14.48 10.47
C HIS A 41 -8.87 -13.56 10.29
N GLU A 42 -9.27 -12.89 11.36
CA GLU A 42 -10.19 -11.76 11.31
C GLU A 42 -9.37 -10.51 10.93
N VAL A 43 -9.57 -10.00 9.71
CA VAL A 43 -8.77 -8.90 9.18
C VAL A 43 -9.63 -7.66 9.02
N LEU A 44 -9.13 -6.53 9.52
CA LEU A 44 -9.66 -5.21 9.23
C LEU A 44 -8.60 -4.39 8.50
N TYR A 45 -8.81 -4.14 7.22
CA TYR A 45 -7.93 -3.31 6.39
C TYR A 45 -8.61 -1.98 6.07
N VAL A 46 -8.10 -0.90 6.67
CA VAL A 46 -8.62 0.46 6.47
C VAL A 46 -7.57 1.40 5.90
N CYS A 47 -8.02 2.29 5.04
CA CYS A 47 -7.27 3.39 4.49
C CYS A 47 -8.23 4.55 4.20
N GLY A 48 -7.73 5.67 3.70
CA GLY A 48 -8.55 6.80 3.31
C GLY A 48 -7.71 7.91 2.71
N THR A 49 -8.35 9.03 2.41
CA THR A 49 -7.67 10.22 1.91
C THR A 49 -7.27 11.16 3.04
N ASP A 50 -6.03 11.65 2.96
CA ASP A 50 -5.53 12.77 3.77
C ASP A 50 -5.96 14.08 3.11
N GLU A 51 -6.88 14.81 3.78
CA GLU A 51 -7.59 15.91 3.16
C GLU A 51 -7.24 17.29 3.71
N HIS A 52 -6.65 17.36 4.89
CA HIS A 52 -6.32 18.64 5.53
C HIS A 52 -4.99 19.22 5.06
N GLY A 53 -4.78 20.48 5.39
CA GLY A 53 -3.52 21.19 5.20
C GLY A 53 -3.38 21.91 3.86
N THR A 54 -2.23 22.53 3.70
CA THR A 54 -1.86 23.40 2.57
C THR A 54 -2.03 22.75 1.19
N PRO A 55 -1.70 21.46 0.97
CA PRO A 55 -1.82 20.86 -0.36
C PRO A 55 -3.24 20.89 -0.92
N SER A 56 -4.25 20.67 -0.08
CA SER A 56 -5.66 20.67 -0.47
C SER A 56 -6.17 22.09 -0.75
N GLU A 57 -5.85 23.07 0.10
CA GLU A 57 -6.20 24.47 -0.15
C GLU A 57 -5.60 25.00 -1.46
N VAL A 58 -4.31 24.73 -1.69
CA VAL A 58 -3.62 25.17 -2.93
C VAL A 58 -4.19 24.46 -4.16
N GLY A 59 -4.50 23.17 -4.05
CA GLY A 59 -5.11 22.40 -5.12
C GLY A 59 -6.49 22.94 -5.49
N ALA A 60 -7.35 23.16 -4.50
CA ALA A 60 -8.69 23.72 -4.66
C ALA A 60 -8.66 25.13 -5.28
N ALA A 61 -7.76 25.99 -4.79
CA ALA A 61 -7.61 27.35 -5.35
C ALA A 61 -7.17 27.33 -6.82
N LYS A 62 -6.29 26.42 -7.23
CA LYS A 62 -5.87 26.27 -8.64
C LYS A 62 -7.00 25.83 -9.55
N GLU A 63 -7.92 25.00 -9.04
CA GLU A 63 -9.09 24.53 -9.78
C GLU A 63 -10.30 25.46 -9.64
N GLY A 64 -10.21 26.53 -8.84
CA GLY A 64 -11.32 27.46 -8.58
C GLY A 64 -12.50 26.82 -7.86
N MET A 65 -12.24 25.84 -7.00
CA MET A 65 -13.24 25.04 -6.29
C MET A 65 -13.25 25.38 -4.80
N ASP A 66 -14.39 25.10 -4.12
CA ASP A 66 -14.40 24.97 -2.67
C ASP A 66 -13.50 23.80 -2.25
N VAL A 67 -12.82 23.93 -1.11
CA VAL A 67 -11.81 22.94 -0.70
C VAL A 67 -12.45 21.61 -0.28
N ALA A 68 -13.64 21.62 0.32
CA ALA A 68 -14.35 20.39 0.68
C ALA A 68 -14.82 19.62 -0.57
N ASP A 69 -15.33 20.35 -1.58
CA ASP A 69 -15.72 19.78 -2.88
C ASP A 69 -14.51 19.23 -3.64
N TYR A 70 -13.39 19.94 -3.60
CA TYR A 70 -12.13 19.48 -4.17
C TYR A 70 -11.68 18.18 -3.52
N CYS A 71 -11.67 18.12 -2.18
CA CYS A 71 -11.30 16.91 -1.44
C CYS A 71 -12.23 15.73 -1.77
N LEU A 72 -13.53 15.96 -1.80
CA LEU A 72 -14.53 14.93 -2.16
C LEU A 72 -14.30 14.41 -3.59
N LYS A 73 -14.06 15.32 -4.55
CA LYS A 73 -13.76 14.95 -5.95
C LYS A 73 -12.57 14.02 -6.04
N TYR A 74 -11.44 14.35 -5.38
CA TYR A 74 -10.24 13.52 -5.43
C TYR A 74 -10.35 12.26 -4.59
N HIS A 75 -11.07 12.29 -3.46
CA HIS A 75 -11.41 11.09 -2.71
C HIS A 75 -12.11 10.04 -3.59
N ASN A 76 -13.16 10.44 -4.31
CA ASN A 76 -13.91 9.55 -5.19
C ASN A 76 -13.03 9.00 -6.32
N ARG A 77 -12.23 9.86 -6.97
CA ARG A 77 -11.29 9.42 -8.02
C ARG A 77 -10.23 8.45 -7.51
N HIS A 78 -9.69 8.68 -6.29
CA HIS A 78 -8.76 7.74 -5.67
C HIS A 78 -9.44 6.39 -5.44
N LYS A 79 -10.66 6.40 -4.89
CA LYS A 79 -11.43 5.18 -4.65
C LYS A 79 -11.68 4.42 -5.95
N GLU A 80 -12.13 5.08 -7.02
CA GLU A 80 -12.33 4.47 -8.34
C GLU A 80 -11.03 3.83 -8.88
N ALA A 81 -9.90 4.53 -8.77
CA ALA A 81 -8.61 4.00 -9.20
C ALA A 81 -8.18 2.77 -8.38
N TYR A 82 -8.42 2.76 -7.07
CA TYR A 82 -8.08 1.64 -6.19
C TYR A 82 -9.01 0.45 -6.38
N ASP A 83 -10.31 0.69 -6.60
CA ASP A 83 -11.29 -0.34 -6.97
C ASP A 83 -10.88 -1.00 -8.30
N ALA A 84 -10.42 -0.21 -9.28
CA ALA A 84 -9.91 -0.73 -10.56
C ALA A 84 -8.61 -1.55 -10.43
N PHE A 85 -7.81 -1.31 -9.37
CA PHE A 85 -6.67 -2.15 -8.98
C PHE A 85 -7.05 -3.33 -8.08
N ASN A 86 -8.33 -3.54 -7.80
CA ASN A 86 -8.85 -4.56 -6.89
C ASN A 86 -8.27 -4.48 -5.48
N LEU A 87 -8.08 -3.26 -4.93
CA LEU A 87 -7.70 -3.11 -3.54
C LEU A 87 -8.89 -3.42 -2.63
N SER A 88 -8.72 -4.33 -1.67
CA SER A 88 -9.79 -4.92 -0.87
C SER A 88 -9.93 -4.29 0.52
N PHE A 89 -9.98 -2.94 0.58
CA PHE A 89 -10.26 -2.25 1.83
C PHE A 89 -11.59 -2.72 2.43
N ASP A 90 -11.63 -2.95 3.73
CA ASP A 90 -12.90 -3.07 4.46
C ASP A 90 -13.59 -1.69 4.56
N TYR A 91 -12.78 -0.63 4.57
CA TYR A 91 -13.27 0.73 4.47
C TYR A 91 -12.20 1.68 3.90
N PHE A 92 -12.62 2.54 2.96
CA PHE A 92 -11.82 3.64 2.44
C PHE A 92 -12.48 4.96 2.81
N GLY A 93 -11.96 5.63 3.86
CA GLY A 93 -12.58 6.78 4.50
C GLY A 93 -11.90 8.12 4.20
N ARG A 94 -12.18 9.11 5.05
CA ARG A 94 -11.72 10.50 4.89
C ARG A 94 -11.23 11.05 6.23
N THR A 95 -10.11 11.77 6.23
CA THR A 95 -9.61 12.43 7.47
C THR A 95 -10.45 13.66 7.85
N SER A 96 -11.16 14.28 6.91
CA SER A 96 -12.03 15.44 7.19
C SER A 96 -13.40 15.07 7.78
N SER A 97 -13.61 13.81 8.17
CA SER A 97 -14.87 13.31 8.70
C SER A 97 -15.14 13.77 10.14
N GLU A 98 -16.43 13.76 10.51
CA GLU A 98 -16.86 14.04 11.89
C GLU A 98 -16.27 13.04 12.88
N GLN A 99 -16.21 11.77 12.52
CA GLN A 99 -15.63 10.72 13.36
C GLN A 99 -14.15 10.99 13.67
N ASN A 100 -13.39 11.48 12.71
CA ASN A 100 -12.00 11.85 12.94
C ASN A 100 -11.88 13.10 13.82
N ARG A 101 -12.78 14.07 13.63
CA ARG A 101 -12.84 15.27 14.49
C ARG A 101 -13.10 14.90 15.94
N GLU A 102 -14.10 14.05 16.21
CA GLU A 102 -14.42 13.59 17.57
C GLU A 102 -13.21 12.96 18.26
N ILE A 103 -12.52 12.04 17.57
CA ILE A 103 -11.36 11.35 18.15
C ILE A 103 -10.17 12.30 18.31
N THR A 104 -9.93 13.20 17.35
CA THR A 104 -8.86 14.20 17.42
C THR A 104 -9.08 15.12 18.62
N TYR A 105 -10.31 15.56 18.87
CA TYR A 105 -10.65 16.39 20.04
C TYR A 105 -10.46 15.62 21.34
N HIS A 106 -10.94 14.38 21.40
CA HIS A 106 -10.74 13.53 22.59
C HIS A 106 -9.25 13.37 22.92
N ILE A 107 -8.43 13.01 21.95
CA ILE A 107 -6.98 12.84 22.14
C ILE A 107 -6.33 14.15 22.57
N PHE A 108 -6.67 15.27 21.91
CA PHE A 108 -6.15 16.58 22.27
C PHE A 108 -6.50 16.96 23.71
N GLU A 109 -7.74 16.78 24.14
CA GLU A 109 -8.21 17.06 25.49
C GLU A 109 -7.45 16.24 26.55
N GLN A 110 -7.20 14.93 26.26
CA GLN A 110 -6.40 14.11 27.17
C GLN A 110 -4.94 14.60 27.26
N LEU A 111 -4.33 14.96 26.13
CA LEU A 111 -2.97 15.52 26.11
C LEU A 111 -2.86 16.84 26.87
N ASP A 112 -3.83 17.74 26.71
CA ASP A 112 -3.89 19.03 27.40
C ASP A 112 -4.08 18.83 28.91
N LYS A 113 -5.02 17.96 29.30
CA LYS A 113 -5.25 17.57 30.71
C LYS A 113 -4.01 16.96 31.36
N ASN A 114 -3.21 16.21 30.62
CA ASN A 114 -1.98 15.58 31.09
C ASN A 114 -0.77 16.53 31.08
N GLY A 115 -0.97 17.82 30.75
CA GLY A 115 0.07 18.86 30.77
C GLY A 115 1.14 18.67 29.69
N LEU A 116 0.76 18.08 28.56
CA LEU A 116 1.65 17.82 27.44
C LEU A 116 1.49 18.84 26.30
N ILE A 117 0.51 19.74 26.40
CA ILE A 117 0.29 20.82 25.45
C ILE A 117 0.87 22.12 26.01
N GLU A 118 1.76 22.74 25.26
CA GLU A 118 2.42 24.00 25.59
C GLU A 118 2.08 25.09 24.59
N GLU A 119 2.05 26.34 25.01
CA GLU A 119 1.80 27.51 24.18
C GLU A 119 3.12 28.21 23.89
N GLU A 120 3.45 28.40 22.63
CA GLU A 120 4.66 29.12 22.20
C GLU A 120 4.32 30.15 21.13
N SER A 121 5.03 31.28 21.13
CA SER A 121 4.99 32.26 20.05
C SER A 121 6.10 31.96 19.04
N ILE A 122 5.73 31.89 17.79
CA ILE A 122 6.68 31.71 16.66
C ILE A 122 6.59 32.91 15.71
N LYS A 123 7.68 33.15 15.01
CA LYS A 123 7.71 34.14 13.92
C LYS A 123 7.30 33.44 12.62
N GLN A 124 6.40 34.08 11.88
CA GLN A 124 5.89 33.52 10.63
C GLN A 124 5.66 34.65 9.60
N ILE A 125 5.79 34.33 8.33
CA ILE A 125 5.52 35.28 7.25
C ILE A 125 4.03 35.54 7.16
N PHE A 126 3.66 36.83 7.13
CA PHE A 126 2.33 37.33 6.87
C PHE A 126 2.31 38.10 5.55
N SER A 127 1.37 37.78 4.67
CA SER A 127 1.13 38.54 3.45
C SER A 127 0.09 39.64 3.72
N ILE A 128 0.50 40.88 3.49
CA ILE A 128 -0.42 42.03 3.67
C ILE A 128 -1.51 41.98 2.58
N ASP A 129 -1.13 41.65 1.36
CA ASP A 129 -2.05 41.63 0.21
C ASP A 129 -3.05 40.47 0.30
N ASP A 130 -2.61 39.29 0.80
CA ASP A 130 -3.49 38.13 1.00
C ASP A 130 -4.24 38.18 2.34
N ASN A 131 -3.85 39.13 3.22
CA ASN A 131 -4.37 39.31 4.59
C ASN A 131 -4.41 38.00 5.38
N ARG A 132 -3.26 37.26 5.35
CA ARG A 132 -3.12 35.99 6.07
C ARG A 132 -1.67 35.60 6.35
N PHE A 133 -1.46 34.76 7.33
CA PHE A 133 -0.20 34.05 7.51
C PHE A 133 0.03 33.06 6.36
N LEU A 134 1.29 32.89 5.98
CA LEU A 134 1.74 32.00 4.92
C LEU A 134 2.59 30.89 5.51
N PRO A 135 1.99 29.82 6.06
CA PRO A 135 2.77 28.70 6.56
C PRO A 135 3.34 27.84 5.42
N ASP A 136 4.49 27.23 5.69
CA ASP A 136 5.07 26.14 4.88
C ASP A 136 5.13 26.47 3.36
N ARG A 137 4.33 25.78 2.57
CA ARG A 137 4.32 25.84 1.09
C ARG A 137 3.61 27.05 0.50
N TYR A 138 3.05 27.90 1.35
CA TYR A 138 2.49 29.18 0.87
C TYR A 138 3.54 30.24 0.60
N VAL A 139 4.82 29.99 0.96
CA VAL A 139 5.94 30.85 0.63
C VAL A 139 6.87 30.12 -0.33
N THR A 140 7.34 30.83 -1.34
CA THR A 140 8.42 30.40 -2.23
C THR A 140 9.47 31.49 -2.31
N GLY A 141 10.72 31.12 -2.57
CA GLY A 141 11.82 32.06 -2.69
C GLY A 141 13.12 31.36 -3.03
N THR A 142 14.24 32.07 -2.90
CA THR A 142 15.55 31.50 -3.16
C THR A 142 16.08 30.78 -1.91
N CYS A 143 16.52 29.54 -2.08
CA CYS A 143 17.10 28.74 -0.99
C CYS A 143 18.41 29.37 -0.50
N PRO A 144 18.58 29.65 0.80
CA PRO A 144 19.79 30.24 1.34
C PRO A 144 21.00 29.30 1.29
N HIS A 145 20.76 27.98 1.11
CA HIS A 145 21.83 26.97 1.10
C HIS A 145 22.40 26.66 -0.29
N CYS A 146 21.56 26.64 -1.32
CA CYS A 146 22.00 26.21 -2.67
C CYS A 146 21.66 27.18 -3.79
N GLY A 147 20.99 28.30 -3.49
CA GLY A 147 20.65 29.34 -4.49
C GLY A 147 19.51 28.98 -5.43
N TYR A 148 18.80 27.85 -5.22
CA TYR A 148 17.64 27.47 -6.01
C TYR A 148 16.49 28.47 -5.81
N ASP A 149 16.01 29.07 -6.90
CA ASP A 149 15.09 30.23 -6.89
C ASP A 149 13.59 29.89 -6.70
N LYS A 150 13.27 28.61 -6.65
CA LYS A 150 11.90 28.08 -6.47
C LYS A 150 11.77 27.23 -5.21
N ALA A 151 12.64 27.46 -4.22
CA ALA A 151 12.55 26.73 -2.96
C ALA A 151 11.24 27.06 -2.23
N ARG A 152 10.63 26.04 -1.61
CA ARG A 152 9.43 26.20 -0.76
C ARG A 152 9.83 26.46 0.68
N GLY A 153 8.92 27.04 1.45
CA GLY A 153 9.20 27.45 2.81
C GLY A 153 9.45 26.30 3.78
N ASP A 154 8.99 25.09 3.49
CA ASP A 154 9.19 23.89 4.31
C ASP A 154 10.45 23.10 3.95
N GLN A 155 10.80 23.05 2.67
CA GLN A 155 11.93 22.26 2.16
C GLN A 155 12.37 22.72 0.79
N CYS A 156 13.67 22.76 0.55
CA CYS A 156 14.21 22.99 -0.78
C CYS A 156 14.12 21.71 -1.63
N GLU A 157 13.42 21.78 -2.77
CA GLU A 157 13.26 20.64 -3.69
C GLU A 157 14.58 20.23 -4.36
N ASN A 158 15.55 21.16 -4.49
CA ASN A 158 16.85 20.89 -5.11
C ASN A 158 17.86 20.23 -4.13
N CYS A 159 18.12 20.84 -2.97
CA CYS A 159 19.12 20.34 -2.02
C CYS A 159 18.52 19.53 -0.85
N THR A 160 17.21 19.37 -0.82
CA THR A 160 16.43 18.61 0.18
C THR A 160 16.55 19.09 1.64
N LYS A 161 17.21 20.20 1.91
CA LYS A 161 17.29 20.78 3.24
C LYS A 161 15.92 21.30 3.70
N VAL A 162 15.60 21.03 4.94
CA VAL A 162 14.46 21.64 5.63
C VAL A 162 14.76 23.13 5.79
N LEU A 163 13.77 23.97 5.52
CA LEU A 163 13.84 25.42 5.56
C LEU A 163 12.79 25.98 6.53
N ASP A 164 13.07 27.15 7.10
CA ASP A 164 12.07 28.02 7.68
C ASP A 164 11.64 29.04 6.62
N PRO A 165 10.33 29.32 6.43
CA PRO A 165 9.89 30.33 5.46
C PRO A 165 10.55 31.70 5.65
N THR A 166 10.90 32.06 6.89
CA THR A 166 11.56 33.34 7.22
C THR A 166 13.02 33.43 6.77
N GLU A 167 13.66 32.32 6.42
CA GLU A 167 15.04 32.25 5.94
C GLU A 167 15.16 32.35 4.43
N LEU A 168 14.05 32.25 3.68
CA LEU A 168 14.07 32.34 2.23
C LEU A 168 14.52 33.73 1.77
N ILE A 169 15.36 33.76 0.75
CA ILE A 169 15.80 34.99 0.09
C ILE A 169 14.75 35.40 -0.94
N ASN A 170 14.32 36.64 -0.93
CA ASN A 170 13.26 37.16 -1.81
C ASN A 170 11.97 36.34 -1.74
N PRO A 171 11.40 36.13 -0.54
CA PRO A 171 10.19 35.35 -0.37
C PRO A 171 9.00 36.00 -1.08
N ARG A 172 8.09 35.15 -1.59
CA ARG A 172 6.85 35.61 -2.23
C ARG A 172 5.70 34.65 -1.87
N SER A 173 4.50 35.20 -1.81
CA SER A 173 3.28 34.39 -1.65
C SER A 173 3.06 33.50 -2.88
N THR A 174 2.76 32.22 -2.67
CA THR A 174 2.34 31.32 -3.76
C THR A 174 0.87 31.52 -4.15
N ILE A 175 0.11 32.30 -3.38
CA ILE A 175 -1.30 32.59 -3.63
C ILE A 175 -1.42 33.73 -4.66
N SER A 176 -0.84 34.88 -4.34
CA SER A 176 -0.95 36.11 -5.16
C SER A 176 0.33 36.48 -5.92
N GLY A 177 1.47 35.82 -5.62
CA GLY A 177 2.78 36.24 -6.10
C GLY A 177 3.35 37.47 -5.38
N SER A 178 2.62 38.02 -4.39
CA SER A 178 3.00 39.22 -3.68
C SER A 178 4.33 39.06 -2.93
N THR A 179 5.13 40.13 -2.96
CA THR A 179 6.34 40.31 -2.16
C THR A 179 6.11 41.26 -0.97
N ASN A 180 4.86 41.78 -0.81
CA ASN A 180 4.47 42.63 0.30
C ASN A 180 4.26 41.81 1.56
N LEU A 181 5.37 41.31 2.11
CA LEU A 181 5.42 40.35 3.20
C LEU A 181 6.09 40.96 4.42
N GLU A 182 5.60 40.60 5.58
CA GLU A 182 6.24 40.93 6.86
C GLU A 182 6.31 39.72 7.78
N VAL A 183 7.22 39.76 8.74
CA VAL A 183 7.32 38.72 9.78
C VAL A 183 6.50 39.17 10.98
N ARG A 184 5.51 38.37 11.37
CA ARG A 184 4.68 38.62 12.56
C ARG A 184 4.81 37.45 13.54
N GLU A 185 4.56 37.74 14.81
CA GLU A 185 4.44 36.70 15.84
C GLU A 185 3.02 36.14 15.84
N THR A 186 2.93 34.82 15.96
CA THR A 186 1.68 34.10 16.12
C THR A 186 1.85 33.02 17.18
N LYS A 187 0.81 32.82 18.01
CA LYS A 187 0.81 31.78 19.04
C LYS A 187 0.33 30.46 18.50
N HIS A 188 1.04 29.41 18.87
CA HIS A 188 0.70 28.04 18.49
C HIS A 188 0.75 27.10 19.68
N LEU A 189 0.09 25.92 19.52
CA LEU A 189 0.14 24.82 20.47
C LEU A 189 1.20 23.81 20.04
N PHE A 190 1.96 23.34 21.02
CA PHE A 190 3.03 22.36 20.83
C PHE A 190 2.78 21.14 21.71
N LEU A 191 2.93 19.95 21.12
CA LEU A 191 3.03 18.71 21.86
C LEU A 191 4.46 18.56 22.41
N ASN A 192 4.61 18.48 23.72
CA ASN A 192 5.91 18.32 24.38
C ASN A 192 6.38 16.87 24.30
N LEU A 193 6.97 16.49 23.15
CA LEU A 193 7.54 15.16 22.95
C LEU A 193 8.68 14.81 23.91
N PRO A 194 9.56 15.76 24.35
CA PRO A 194 10.59 15.48 25.36
C PRO A 194 10.05 14.84 26.64
N LYS A 195 8.88 15.25 27.13
CA LYS A 195 8.26 14.63 28.32
C LYS A 195 7.90 13.15 28.13
N LEU A 196 7.72 12.72 26.89
CA LEU A 196 7.34 11.35 26.51
C LEU A 196 8.54 10.51 26.03
N GLU A 197 9.74 11.13 25.87
CA GLU A 197 10.91 10.51 25.23
C GLU A 197 11.31 9.19 25.88
N LYS A 198 11.36 9.13 27.22
CA LYS A 198 11.72 7.90 27.94
C LYS A 198 10.73 6.76 27.66
N GLN A 199 9.43 7.01 27.79
CA GLN A 199 8.39 6.01 27.58
C GLN A 199 8.35 5.55 26.12
N LEU A 200 8.52 6.48 25.18
CA LEU A 200 8.59 6.20 23.76
C LEU A 200 9.83 5.37 23.41
N ALA A 201 10.99 5.71 23.97
CA ALA A 201 12.23 4.96 23.75
C ALA A 201 12.14 3.51 24.25
N GLU A 202 11.53 3.30 25.43
CA GLU A 202 11.28 1.95 25.95
C GLU A 202 10.33 1.17 25.02
N TRP A 203 9.27 1.79 24.51
CA TRP A 203 8.35 1.16 23.57
C TRP A 203 9.03 0.85 22.23
N VAL A 204 9.78 1.78 21.62
CA VAL A 204 10.54 1.55 20.38
C VAL A 204 11.54 0.43 20.56
N LYS A 205 12.26 0.39 21.70
CA LYS A 205 13.22 -0.68 22.00
C LYS A 205 12.54 -2.05 22.04
N SER A 206 11.32 -2.15 22.55
CA SER A 206 10.56 -3.41 22.55
C SER A 206 10.22 -3.93 21.15
N LYS A 207 10.35 -3.10 20.12
CA LYS A 207 10.08 -3.45 18.72
C LYS A 207 11.33 -3.92 17.96
N GLU A 208 12.52 -3.85 18.56
CA GLU A 208 13.79 -4.25 17.94
C GLU A 208 13.77 -5.66 17.31
N PRO A 209 13.18 -6.70 17.93
CA PRO A 209 13.15 -8.03 17.33
C PRO A 209 12.16 -8.19 16.18
N PHE A 210 11.26 -7.23 16.00
CA PHE A 210 10.10 -7.38 15.12
C PHE A 210 10.11 -6.44 13.92
N TRP A 211 10.61 -5.20 14.12
CA TRP A 211 10.60 -4.21 13.05
C TRP A 211 11.73 -4.43 12.06
N PRO A 212 11.49 -4.19 10.73
CA PRO A 212 12.57 -4.17 9.75
C PRO A 212 13.63 -3.13 10.11
N ASP A 213 14.90 -3.43 9.76
CA ASP A 213 16.05 -2.56 10.02
C ASP A 213 15.81 -1.10 9.57
N VAL A 214 15.15 -0.90 8.45
CA VAL A 214 14.83 0.44 7.92
C VAL A 214 13.95 1.22 8.90
N ALA A 215 12.88 0.63 9.40
CA ALA A 215 11.96 1.29 10.31
C ALA A 215 12.61 1.52 11.69
N TYR A 216 13.26 0.50 12.23
CA TYR A 216 13.90 0.57 13.54
C TYR A 216 15.06 1.59 13.56
N SER A 217 15.93 1.58 12.56
CA SER A 217 17.07 2.50 12.49
C SER A 217 16.63 3.97 12.35
N ILE A 218 15.56 4.24 11.62
CA ILE A 218 14.99 5.59 11.51
C ILE A 218 14.45 6.04 12.87
N ALA A 219 13.69 5.20 13.58
CA ALA A 219 13.17 5.53 14.91
C ALA A 219 14.30 5.79 15.91
N GLN A 220 15.32 4.92 15.93
CA GLN A 220 16.50 5.06 16.80
C GLN A 220 17.28 6.35 16.51
N LYS A 221 17.42 6.73 15.23
CA LYS A 221 18.08 7.98 14.86
C LYS A 221 17.38 9.19 15.48
N TRP A 222 16.04 9.25 15.38
CA TRP A 222 15.25 10.35 15.94
C TRP A 222 15.38 10.44 17.46
N LEU A 223 15.32 9.31 18.17
CA LEU A 223 15.50 9.26 19.62
C LEU A 223 16.91 9.68 20.02
N LYS A 224 17.94 9.27 19.27
CA LYS A 224 19.35 9.64 19.54
C LYS A 224 19.63 11.13 19.32
N GLU A 225 18.96 11.76 18.35
CA GLU A 225 19.07 13.20 18.09
C GLU A 225 18.34 14.05 19.13
N GLY A 226 17.51 13.43 19.98
CA GLY A 226 16.67 14.06 21.00
C GLY A 226 15.38 14.65 20.41
N LEU A 227 14.28 14.40 21.10
CA LEU A 227 12.98 14.90 20.67
C LEU A 227 12.80 16.37 21.03
N ARG A 228 12.08 17.11 20.21
CA ARG A 228 11.73 18.53 20.42
C ARG A 228 10.22 18.69 20.47
N PRO A 229 9.70 19.74 21.18
CA PRO A 229 8.29 20.08 21.10
C PRO A 229 7.85 20.24 19.65
N ARG A 230 6.68 19.71 19.31
CA ARG A 230 6.16 19.70 17.94
C ARG A 230 4.91 20.53 17.83
N CYS A 231 4.93 21.53 16.95
CA CYS A 231 3.78 22.36 16.68
C CYS A 231 2.63 21.52 16.09
N ILE A 232 1.46 21.58 16.72
CA ILE A 232 0.26 20.82 16.33
C ILE A 232 -0.88 21.71 15.80
N THR A 233 -0.63 22.99 15.59
CA THR A 233 -1.62 23.95 15.06
C THR A 233 -1.06 24.71 13.85
N ARG A 234 -1.93 25.28 13.02
CA ARG A 234 -1.57 26.09 11.85
C ARG A 234 -2.54 27.26 11.68
N ASP A 235 -2.02 28.35 11.13
CA ASP A 235 -2.80 29.50 10.62
C ASP A 235 -3.36 29.18 9.22
N LEU A 236 -4.26 28.22 9.15
CA LEU A 236 -4.95 27.76 7.93
C LEU A 236 -6.46 27.86 8.14
N LYS A 237 -7.23 27.77 7.05
CA LYS A 237 -8.69 27.76 7.10
C LYS A 237 -9.25 26.34 7.04
N TRP A 238 -8.56 25.44 6.35
CA TRP A 238 -9.00 24.07 6.13
C TRP A 238 -8.31 23.10 7.08
N GLY A 239 -9.07 22.55 7.98
CA GLY A 239 -8.67 21.65 9.05
C GLY A 239 -9.68 21.67 10.18
N PHE A 240 -9.50 20.85 11.21
CA PHE A 240 -10.35 20.91 12.40
C PHE A 240 -10.00 22.12 13.25
N PRO A 241 -10.96 23.00 13.58
CA PRO A 241 -10.74 24.12 14.51
C PRO A 241 -10.20 23.61 15.84
N VAL A 242 -9.33 24.40 16.46
CA VAL A 242 -8.74 24.04 17.75
C VAL A 242 -9.72 24.32 18.88
N PRO A 243 -10.15 23.33 19.70
CA PRO A 243 -11.14 23.52 20.76
C PRO A 243 -10.49 24.07 22.04
N LYS A 244 -9.69 25.15 21.92
CA LYS A 244 -9.01 25.80 23.05
C LYS A 244 -9.17 27.32 22.97
N LYS A 245 -9.57 27.93 24.09
CA LYS A 245 -9.76 29.39 24.18
C LYS A 245 -8.49 30.14 23.77
N GLY A 246 -8.63 31.08 22.84
CA GLY A 246 -7.55 31.89 22.27
C GLY A 246 -6.85 31.28 21.09
N PHE A 247 -7.35 30.13 20.57
CA PHE A 247 -6.86 29.45 19.39
C PHE A 247 -7.98 29.08 18.39
N GLU A 248 -9.14 29.71 18.52
CA GLU A 248 -10.33 29.43 17.73
C GLU A 248 -10.16 29.79 16.24
N ASP A 249 -9.19 30.66 15.93
CA ASP A 249 -8.80 31.07 14.57
C ASP A 249 -7.80 30.12 13.89
N LYS A 250 -7.39 29.07 14.60
CA LYS A 250 -6.42 28.08 14.14
C LYS A 250 -7.06 26.72 13.90
N VAL A 251 -6.38 25.93 13.09
CA VAL A 251 -6.73 24.53 12.86
C VAL A 251 -5.60 23.61 13.33
N PHE A 252 -5.92 22.35 13.60
CA PHE A 252 -4.89 21.35 13.82
C PHE A 252 -4.02 21.17 12.58
N TYR A 253 -2.75 20.93 12.83
CA TYR A 253 -1.77 20.61 11.79
C TYR A 253 -2.04 19.19 11.26
N VAL A 254 -2.04 19.04 9.94
CA VAL A 254 -2.34 17.75 9.27
C VAL A 254 -1.53 16.55 9.80
N TRP A 255 -0.29 16.75 10.20
CA TRP A 255 0.52 15.68 10.81
C TRP A 255 0.16 15.33 12.26
N PHE A 256 -0.79 16.04 12.85
CA PHE A 256 -1.41 15.67 14.13
C PHE A 256 -2.71 14.87 13.90
N ASP A 257 -3.61 15.36 13.06
CA ASP A 257 -4.93 14.74 12.87
C ASP A 257 -4.93 13.62 11.80
N ALA A 258 -4.01 13.63 10.84
CA ALA A 258 -3.94 12.56 9.82
C ALA A 258 -3.58 11.18 10.38
N PRO A 259 -2.56 11.02 11.27
CA PRO A 259 -2.34 9.73 11.91
C PRO A 259 -3.49 9.28 12.81
N ILE A 260 -4.20 10.21 13.46
CA ILE A 260 -5.45 9.93 14.19
C ILE A 260 -6.53 9.47 13.22
N GLY A 261 -6.45 9.87 11.96
CA GLY A 261 -7.35 9.49 10.88
C GLY A 261 -7.56 7.99 10.73
N TYR A 262 -6.57 7.15 11.05
CA TYR A 262 -6.76 5.70 11.06
C TYR A 262 -7.86 5.26 12.04
N LEU A 263 -7.91 5.88 13.21
CA LEU A 263 -8.93 5.65 14.23
C LEU A 263 -10.29 6.19 13.74
N GLY A 264 -10.28 7.42 13.20
CA GLY A 264 -11.46 8.08 12.65
C GLY A 264 -12.08 7.26 11.50
N ILE A 265 -11.27 6.73 10.60
CA ILE A 265 -11.69 5.87 9.48
C ILE A 265 -12.27 4.54 10.00
N THR A 266 -11.66 3.96 11.03
CA THR A 266 -12.21 2.75 11.66
C THR A 266 -13.55 3.03 12.34
N LYS A 267 -13.73 4.23 12.92
CA LYS A 267 -15.02 4.65 13.46
C LYS A 267 -16.06 4.85 12.35
N GLN A 268 -15.68 5.43 11.20
CA GLN A 268 -16.56 5.51 10.02
C GLN A 268 -17.04 4.12 9.60
N TRP A 269 -16.11 3.15 9.50
CA TRP A 269 -16.45 1.74 9.20
C TRP A 269 -17.43 1.13 10.20
N ALA A 270 -17.26 1.43 11.49
CA ALA A 270 -18.14 0.89 12.52
C ALA A 270 -19.53 1.56 12.48
N ASP A 271 -19.59 2.87 12.22
CA ASP A 271 -20.83 3.64 12.17
C ASP A 271 -21.72 3.26 10.97
N GLU A 272 -21.18 2.59 9.93
CA GLU A 272 -22.03 2.03 8.85
C GLU A 272 -22.93 0.87 9.33
N LYS A 273 -22.51 0.16 10.37
CA LYS A 273 -23.27 -0.97 10.94
C LYS A 273 -23.31 -0.88 12.47
N PRO A 274 -24.10 0.08 13.00
CA PRO A 274 -24.22 0.25 14.45
C PRO A 274 -24.75 -1.02 15.13
N GLY A 275 -24.09 -1.45 16.21
CA GLY A 275 -24.44 -2.64 16.96
C GLY A 275 -23.84 -3.94 16.41
N GLU A 276 -23.35 -3.96 15.17
CA GLU A 276 -22.62 -5.11 14.61
C GLU A 276 -21.11 -4.89 14.68
N ARG A 277 -20.66 -3.64 14.54
CA ARG A 277 -19.24 -3.25 14.50
C ARG A 277 -18.93 -2.29 15.64
N ASN A 278 -17.75 -2.46 16.24
CA ASN A 278 -17.25 -1.56 17.27
C ASN A 278 -15.78 -1.22 16.98
N TRP A 279 -15.49 0.05 16.68
CA TRP A 279 -14.14 0.51 16.39
C TRP A 279 -13.17 0.37 17.58
N LYS A 280 -13.69 0.44 18.82
CA LYS A 280 -12.87 0.29 20.04
C LYS A 280 -12.27 -1.11 20.17
N ASP A 281 -12.94 -2.14 19.64
CA ASP A 281 -12.43 -3.52 19.65
C ASP A 281 -11.13 -3.69 18.86
N TRP A 282 -10.73 -2.66 18.11
CA TRP A 282 -9.51 -2.59 17.33
C TRP A 282 -8.49 -1.59 17.87
N TRP A 283 -8.94 -0.54 18.58
CA TRP A 283 -8.10 0.59 18.92
C TRP A 283 -7.99 0.94 20.40
N LEU A 284 -9.06 0.85 21.19
CA LEU A 284 -9.08 1.31 22.59
C LEU A 284 -9.44 0.15 23.52
N ASP A 285 -8.54 -0.18 24.43
CA ASP A 285 -8.64 -1.37 25.30
C ASP A 285 -8.83 -2.67 24.51
N ALA A 286 -8.40 -2.69 23.26
CA ALA A 286 -8.51 -3.81 22.35
C ALA A 286 -7.65 -5.00 22.84
N LYS A 287 -8.15 -6.22 22.60
CA LYS A 287 -7.48 -7.46 22.98
C LYS A 287 -7.15 -8.27 21.74
N ASP A 288 -5.96 -8.86 21.76
CA ASP A 288 -5.50 -9.81 20.72
C ASP A 288 -5.48 -9.23 19.30
N VAL A 289 -5.23 -7.91 19.17
CA VAL A 289 -5.07 -7.22 17.90
C VAL A 289 -3.58 -7.14 17.56
N TYR A 290 -3.21 -7.70 16.40
CA TYR A 290 -1.89 -7.50 15.79
C TYR A 290 -1.99 -6.42 14.74
N TYR A 291 -1.34 -5.29 14.97
CA TYR A 291 -1.43 -4.10 14.11
C TYR A 291 -0.22 -3.99 13.19
N VAL A 292 -0.48 -4.05 11.88
CA VAL A 292 0.53 -3.90 10.81
C VAL A 292 0.25 -2.63 10.01
N GLN A 293 1.28 -1.83 9.82
CA GLN A 293 1.17 -0.55 9.13
C GLN A 293 2.19 -0.46 7.98
N PHE A 294 1.72 -0.01 6.81
CA PHE A 294 2.52 0.11 5.59
C PHE A 294 2.67 1.57 5.17
N MET A 295 3.89 1.97 4.78
CA MET A 295 4.18 3.34 4.35
C MET A 295 5.49 3.45 3.57
N GLY A 296 5.69 4.58 2.90
CA GLY A 296 7.00 4.97 2.42
C GLY A 296 7.95 5.31 3.59
N LYS A 297 9.24 5.08 3.41
CA LYS A 297 10.28 5.28 4.45
C LYS A 297 10.32 6.70 5.03
N ASP A 298 9.88 7.69 4.29
CA ASP A 298 9.77 9.10 4.69
C ASP A 298 8.67 9.34 5.74
N ASN A 299 7.66 8.48 5.80
CA ASN A 299 6.58 8.55 6.78
C ASN A 299 6.87 7.79 8.09
N VAL A 300 7.93 6.98 8.11
CA VAL A 300 8.30 6.19 9.30
C VAL A 300 8.43 7.05 10.57
N PRO A 301 9.09 8.25 10.57
CA PRO A 301 9.20 9.06 11.79
C PRO A 301 7.85 9.46 12.40
N PHE A 302 6.85 9.73 11.57
CA PHE A 302 5.52 10.10 12.06
C PHE A 302 4.82 8.94 12.75
N HIS A 303 5.05 7.71 12.28
CA HIS A 303 4.37 6.50 12.74
C HIS A 303 5.17 5.69 13.77
N SER A 304 6.47 5.95 13.89
CA SER A 304 7.33 5.33 14.92
C SER A 304 7.60 6.26 16.12
N ILE A 305 7.42 7.57 15.97
CA ILE A 305 7.71 8.58 16.98
C ILE A 305 6.46 9.40 17.31
N SER A 306 5.98 10.24 16.37
CA SER A 306 4.94 11.25 16.68
C SER A 306 3.61 10.63 17.06
N PHE A 307 3.08 9.73 16.26
CA PHE A 307 1.78 9.10 16.50
C PHE A 307 1.78 8.21 17.76
N PRO A 308 2.76 7.29 17.95
CA PRO A 308 2.84 6.54 19.20
C PRO A 308 3.00 7.43 20.44
N ALA A 309 3.79 8.51 20.36
CA ALA A 309 3.92 9.47 21.46
C ALA A 309 2.58 10.17 21.76
N THR A 310 1.83 10.55 20.72
CA THR A 310 0.49 11.11 20.87
C THR A 310 -0.43 10.15 21.62
N LEU A 311 -0.47 8.88 21.24
CA LEU A 311 -1.29 7.86 21.90
C LEU A 311 -0.83 7.59 23.35
N LEU A 312 0.49 7.46 23.58
CA LEU A 312 1.07 7.26 24.91
C LEU A 312 0.75 8.44 25.83
N GLY A 313 0.81 9.67 25.30
CA GLY A 313 0.56 10.89 26.04
C GLY A 313 -0.86 11.04 26.58
N THR A 314 -1.85 10.37 25.98
CA THR A 314 -3.23 10.35 26.50
C THR A 314 -3.34 9.62 27.83
N GLY A 315 -2.43 8.68 28.13
CA GLY A 315 -2.51 7.79 29.27
C GLY A 315 -3.53 6.67 29.13
N GLU A 316 -4.20 6.57 27.99
CA GLU A 316 -5.18 5.52 27.66
C GLU A 316 -4.51 4.34 26.96
N ASN A 317 -5.17 3.18 26.99
CA ASN A 317 -4.62 1.96 26.41
C ASN A 317 -5.00 1.80 24.92
N TRP A 318 -4.37 2.62 24.09
CA TRP A 318 -4.51 2.55 22.63
C TRP A 318 -3.66 1.43 22.03
N THR A 319 -4.19 0.77 20.98
CA THR A 319 -3.43 -0.13 20.13
C THR A 319 -2.33 0.65 19.41
N LYS A 320 -1.09 0.21 19.56
CA LYS A 320 0.09 0.74 18.89
C LYS A 320 0.65 -0.27 17.90
N VAL A 321 1.28 0.21 16.84
CA VAL A 321 1.78 -0.64 15.76
C VAL A 321 2.73 -1.73 16.27
N ASP A 322 2.47 -2.97 15.87
CA ASP A 322 3.33 -4.12 16.15
C ASP A 322 4.39 -4.31 15.09
N TYR A 323 4.01 -4.15 13.82
CA TYR A 323 4.94 -4.25 12.71
C TYR A 323 4.79 -3.04 11.76
N LEU A 324 5.88 -2.33 11.54
CA LEU A 324 5.94 -1.13 10.70
C LEU A 324 6.72 -1.44 9.41
N LYS A 325 6.03 -1.62 8.30
CA LYS A 325 6.65 -1.87 6.98
C LYS A 325 6.92 -0.55 6.28
N GLY A 326 8.16 -0.08 6.38
CA GLY A 326 8.66 1.04 5.58
C GLY A 326 9.16 0.55 4.22
N MET A 327 8.65 1.14 3.12
CA MET A 327 9.06 0.85 1.76
C MET A 327 9.98 1.94 1.23
N SER A 328 11.00 1.57 0.46
CA SER A 328 11.83 2.49 -0.31
C SER A 328 11.06 3.01 -1.54
N TYR A 329 11.72 3.72 -2.46
CA TYR A 329 11.03 4.35 -3.58
C TYR A 329 11.06 3.49 -4.84
N LEU A 330 9.98 3.58 -5.61
CA LEU A 330 9.98 3.17 -7.01
C LEU A 330 10.38 4.38 -7.85
N THR A 331 11.39 4.23 -8.72
CA THR A 331 11.75 5.22 -9.74
C THR A 331 11.11 4.85 -11.08
N PHE A 332 11.00 5.81 -11.99
CA PHE A 332 10.38 5.66 -13.29
C PHE A 332 11.35 6.09 -14.39
N GLU A 333 11.70 5.17 -15.30
CA GLU A 333 12.58 5.43 -16.45
C GLU A 333 13.81 6.24 -16.05
N GLY A 334 14.54 5.79 -15.02
CA GLY A 334 15.76 6.40 -14.52
C GLY A 334 15.60 7.68 -13.69
N GLY A 335 14.39 8.11 -13.35
CA GLY A 335 14.14 9.30 -12.54
C GLY A 335 13.02 9.14 -11.52
N LYS A 336 12.65 10.20 -10.83
CA LYS A 336 11.54 10.19 -9.87
C LYS A 336 10.20 10.33 -10.59
N PHE A 337 9.16 9.73 -10.05
CA PHE A 337 7.78 10.10 -10.37
C PHE A 337 7.51 11.55 -9.97
N SER A 338 6.72 12.27 -10.74
CA SER A 338 6.37 13.66 -10.44
C SER A 338 4.92 13.96 -10.82
N LYS A 339 4.10 14.30 -9.83
CA LYS A 339 2.72 14.74 -10.06
C LYS A 339 2.68 16.11 -10.77
N SER A 340 3.57 17.02 -10.39
CA SER A 340 3.61 18.38 -10.95
C SER A 340 4.08 18.43 -12.41
N GLU A 341 4.95 17.50 -12.79
CA GLU A 341 5.48 17.36 -14.15
C GLU A 341 4.73 16.31 -14.97
N GLN A 342 3.70 15.68 -14.39
CA GLN A 342 2.94 14.57 -14.98
C GLN A 342 3.86 13.44 -15.50
N ARG A 343 4.95 13.19 -14.78
CA ARG A 343 5.92 12.15 -15.12
C ARG A 343 5.58 10.86 -14.42
N GLY A 344 5.36 9.80 -15.19
CA GLY A 344 5.09 8.45 -14.71
C GLY A 344 3.69 7.96 -15.08
N VAL A 345 3.41 6.70 -14.75
CA VAL A 345 2.10 6.10 -14.96
C VAL A 345 1.24 6.31 -13.71
N PHE A 346 0.11 6.96 -13.88
CA PHE A 346 -0.88 7.14 -12.83
C PHE A 346 -1.82 5.93 -12.75
N ALA A 347 -2.38 5.68 -11.57
CA ALA A 347 -3.19 4.49 -11.33
C ALA A 347 -4.39 4.38 -12.29
N GLU A 348 -5.09 5.49 -12.53
CA GLU A 348 -6.23 5.54 -13.44
C GLU A 348 -5.87 5.25 -14.92
N ASP A 349 -4.61 5.52 -15.32
CA ASP A 349 -4.14 5.26 -16.67
C ASP A 349 -3.55 3.85 -16.80
N ALA A 350 -2.89 3.35 -15.77
CA ALA A 350 -2.33 2.01 -15.77
C ALA A 350 -3.36 0.94 -16.13
N VAL A 351 -4.56 0.99 -15.51
CA VAL A 351 -5.63 0.00 -15.74
C VAL A 351 -6.31 0.13 -17.11
N LYS A 352 -6.13 1.27 -17.81
CA LYS A 352 -6.56 1.43 -19.20
C LYS A 352 -5.60 0.77 -20.18
N GLU A 353 -4.31 0.67 -19.83
CA GLU A 353 -3.30 0.06 -20.70
C GLU A 353 -3.26 -1.46 -20.56
N PHE A 354 -3.35 -1.99 -19.34
CA PHE A 354 -3.31 -3.42 -19.06
C PHE A 354 -4.20 -3.80 -17.88
N PRO A 355 -4.67 -5.08 -17.81
CA PRO A 355 -5.37 -5.59 -16.63
C PRO A 355 -4.60 -5.35 -15.32
N ALA A 356 -5.32 -5.08 -14.24
CA ALA A 356 -4.74 -4.77 -12.94
C ALA A 356 -3.72 -5.82 -12.47
N ASP A 357 -3.98 -7.11 -12.69
CA ASP A 357 -3.12 -8.19 -12.24
C ASP A 357 -1.72 -8.19 -12.88
N TYR A 358 -1.55 -7.62 -14.08
CA TYR A 358 -0.23 -7.46 -14.68
C TYR A 358 0.63 -6.50 -13.86
N TRP A 359 0.03 -5.35 -13.46
CA TRP A 359 0.65 -4.35 -12.61
C TRP A 359 0.89 -4.87 -11.20
N ARG A 360 -0.10 -5.53 -10.60
CA ARG A 360 -0.03 -6.10 -9.26
C ARG A 360 1.11 -7.09 -9.14
N TYR A 361 1.21 -8.04 -10.08
CA TYR A 361 2.29 -9.02 -10.10
C TYR A 361 3.66 -8.36 -10.26
N TRP A 362 3.80 -7.44 -11.23
CA TRP A 362 5.07 -6.76 -11.45
C TRP A 362 5.51 -5.94 -10.24
N LEU A 363 4.61 -5.13 -9.69
CA LEU A 363 4.88 -4.23 -8.56
C LEU A 363 5.28 -5.01 -7.31
N ILE A 364 4.60 -6.10 -6.99
CA ILE A 364 4.92 -6.94 -5.82
C ILE A 364 6.20 -7.73 -6.02
N SER A 365 6.43 -8.29 -7.21
CA SER A 365 7.68 -9.01 -7.53
C SER A 365 8.91 -8.11 -7.50
N ASN A 366 8.74 -6.80 -7.70
CA ASN A 366 9.80 -5.80 -7.71
C ASN A 366 9.65 -4.76 -6.58
N ALA A 367 8.91 -5.09 -5.52
CA ALA A 367 8.63 -4.18 -4.42
C ALA A 367 9.93 -3.59 -3.83
N PRO A 368 9.99 -2.27 -3.58
CA PRO A 368 11.20 -1.62 -3.05
C PRO A 368 11.34 -1.82 -1.53
N GLU A 369 11.53 -3.07 -1.08
CA GLU A 369 11.49 -3.44 0.34
C GLU A 369 12.70 -2.94 1.13
N ALA A 370 13.91 -3.13 0.60
CA ALA A 370 15.15 -2.75 1.30
C ALA A 370 15.89 -1.59 0.62
N SER A 371 15.69 -1.41 -0.67
CA SER A 371 16.31 -0.37 -1.50
C SER A 371 15.35 0.07 -2.59
N ASP A 372 15.64 1.21 -3.20
CA ASP A 372 14.86 1.72 -4.31
C ASP A 372 14.86 0.72 -5.48
N SER A 373 13.70 0.58 -6.14
CA SER A 373 13.52 -0.21 -7.35
C SER A 373 13.26 0.70 -8.55
N SER A 374 13.54 0.22 -9.76
CA SER A 374 13.31 0.99 -10.98
C SER A 374 12.26 0.34 -11.86
N PHE A 375 11.26 1.10 -12.25
CA PHE A 375 10.29 0.71 -13.27
C PHE A 375 10.77 1.20 -14.64
N THR A 376 10.74 0.30 -15.61
CA THR A 376 10.77 0.62 -17.04
C THR A 376 9.75 -0.22 -17.77
N PHE A 377 9.22 0.27 -18.90
CA PHE A 377 8.27 -0.53 -19.70
C PHE A 377 8.90 -1.79 -20.28
N ASP A 378 10.22 -1.79 -20.54
CA ASP A 378 10.93 -3.00 -21.00
C ASP A 378 10.97 -4.08 -19.92
N LEU A 379 11.27 -3.70 -18.66
CA LEU A 379 11.26 -4.63 -17.54
C LEU A 379 9.85 -5.16 -17.28
N PHE A 380 8.84 -4.28 -17.35
CA PHE A 380 7.44 -4.67 -17.19
C PHE A 380 7.01 -5.67 -18.24
N ALA A 381 7.20 -5.35 -19.53
CA ALA A 381 6.88 -6.25 -20.65
C ALA A 381 7.66 -7.57 -20.56
N GLY A 382 8.95 -7.50 -20.17
CA GLY A 382 9.78 -8.68 -19.97
C GLY A 382 9.22 -9.65 -18.94
N VAL A 383 8.80 -9.16 -17.78
CA VAL A 383 8.21 -9.98 -16.71
C VAL A 383 6.85 -10.52 -17.12
N VAL A 384 5.96 -9.69 -17.67
CA VAL A 384 4.64 -10.13 -18.15
C VAL A 384 4.78 -11.23 -19.21
N ASN A 385 5.64 -11.02 -20.20
CA ASN A 385 5.83 -11.98 -21.30
C ASN A 385 6.47 -13.28 -20.83
N LYS A 386 7.46 -13.20 -19.94
CA LYS A 386 8.21 -14.37 -19.46
C LYS A 386 7.44 -15.15 -18.41
N ASP A 387 7.00 -14.48 -17.34
CA ASP A 387 6.46 -15.16 -16.17
C ASP A 387 4.95 -15.42 -16.30
N LEU A 388 4.17 -14.38 -16.65
CA LEU A 388 2.71 -14.53 -16.74
C LEU A 388 2.30 -15.29 -18.00
N ASN A 389 2.72 -14.82 -19.17
CA ASN A 389 2.35 -15.46 -20.43
C ASN A 389 3.13 -16.77 -20.65
N GLY A 390 4.48 -16.73 -20.54
CA GLY A 390 5.36 -17.85 -20.91
C GLY A 390 5.38 -18.99 -19.90
N VAL A 391 5.25 -18.72 -18.61
CA VAL A 391 5.28 -19.77 -17.57
C VAL A 391 3.86 -20.16 -17.16
N LEU A 392 3.10 -19.25 -16.54
CA LEU A 392 1.77 -19.56 -16.00
C LEU A 392 0.74 -19.80 -17.11
N GLY A 393 0.56 -18.83 -18.00
CA GLY A 393 -0.46 -18.87 -19.06
C GLY A 393 -0.25 -20.01 -20.05
N ASN A 394 1.01 -20.25 -20.45
CA ASN A 394 1.35 -21.34 -21.35
C ASN A 394 1.07 -22.71 -20.71
N PHE A 395 1.43 -22.90 -19.44
CA PHE A 395 1.14 -24.16 -18.73
C PHE A 395 -0.37 -24.42 -18.68
N VAL A 396 -1.17 -23.47 -18.24
CA VAL A 396 -2.64 -23.60 -18.16
C VAL A 396 -3.24 -23.93 -19.52
N SER A 397 -2.90 -23.15 -20.55
CA SER A 397 -3.43 -23.34 -21.90
C SER A 397 -3.03 -24.69 -22.50
N ARG A 398 -1.77 -25.10 -22.35
CA ARG A 398 -1.22 -26.35 -22.88
C ARG A 398 -1.87 -27.58 -22.24
N VAL A 399 -1.95 -27.59 -20.89
CA VAL A 399 -2.56 -28.70 -20.13
C VAL A 399 -4.03 -28.87 -20.49
N MET A 400 -4.82 -27.78 -20.39
CA MET A 400 -6.26 -27.86 -20.62
C MET A 400 -6.62 -28.22 -22.05
N LYS A 401 -5.96 -27.59 -23.04
CA LYS A 401 -6.18 -27.92 -24.45
C LYS A 401 -5.80 -29.36 -24.78
N MET A 402 -4.67 -29.83 -24.26
CA MET A 402 -4.22 -31.21 -24.46
C MET A 402 -5.21 -32.20 -23.84
N THR A 403 -5.61 -32.01 -22.58
CA THR A 403 -6.54 -32.91 -21.90
C THR A 403 -7.89 -32.95 -22.64
N ALA A 404 -8.46 -31.78 -22.95
CA ALA A 404 -9.75 -31.70 -23.65
C ALA A 404 -9.70 -32.38 -25.04
N SER A 405 -8.60 -32.24 -25.79
CA SER A 405 -8.49 -32.80 -27.15
C SER A 405 -8.16 -34.27 -27.18
N LYS A 406 -7.51 -34.83 -26.17
CA LYS A 406 -6.99 -36.21 -26.17
C LYS A 406 -7.79 -37.18 -25.29
N ILE A 407 -8.41 -36.66 -24.22
CA ILE A 407 -9.13 -37.49 -23.25
C ILE A 407 -10.60 -37.02 -23.13
N GLY A 408 -10.80 -35.68 -22.97
CA GLY A 408 -12.09 -35.06 -22.75
C GLY A 408 -11.96 -33.82 -21.87
N ALA A 409 -13.01 -33.00 -21.82
CA ALA A 409 -13.04 -31.78 -21.00
C ALA A 409 -13.43 -32.10 -19.53
N GLU A 410 -12.78 -33.10 -18.96
CA GLU A 410 -12.94 -33.52 -17.57
C GLU A 410 -11.62 -34.04 -17.00
N VAL A 411 -11.49 -34.03 -15.69
CA VAL A 411 -10.33 -34.58 -14.97
C VAL A 411 -10.27 -36.08 -15.23
N PRO A 412 -9.17 -36.61 -15.83
CA PRO A 412 -9.12 -38.00 -16.22
C PRO A 412 -8.96 -38.94 -15.02
N ALA A 413 -9.59 -40.13 -15.17
CA ALA A 413 -9.42 -41.26 -14.26
C ALA A 413 -8.25 -42.15 -14.71
N GLY A 414 -7.71 -42.93 -13.81
CA GLY A 414 -6.71 -43.97 -14.04
C GLY A 414 -5.28 -43.55 -13.71
N GLY A 415 -4.41 -44.55 -13.71
CA GLY A 415 -2.99 -44.42 -13.37
C GLY A 415 -2.70 -44.17 -11.91
N GLU A 416 -1.60 -44.73 -11.43
CA GLU A 416 -1.06 -44.46 -10.12
C GLU A 416 0.01 -43.37 -10.20
N MET A 417 0.24 -42.65 -9.09
CA MET A 417 1.39 -41.78 -8.94
C MET A 417 2.67 -42.62 -8.81
N THR A 418 3.77 -42.05 -9.26
CA THR A 418 5.10 -42.64 -9.20
C THR A 418 6.03 -41.77 -8.37
N GLU A 419 7.28 -42.21 -8.18
CA GLU A 419 8.33 -41.41 -7.51
C GLU A 419 8.48 -39.99 -8.09
N VAL A 420 8.10 -39.79 -9.37
CA VAL A 420 8.16 -38.45 -10.01
C VAL A 420 7.11 -37.52 -9.40
N GLU A 421 5.90 -38.00 -9.17
CA GLU A 421 4.85 -37.23 -8.53
C GLU A 421 5.10 -37.06 -7.03
N GLU A 422 5.63 -38.07 -6.35
CA GLU A 422 6.02 -37.99 -4.93
C GLU A 422 7.04 -36.88 -4.72
N LYS A 423 8.07 -36.82 -5.61
CA LYS A 423 9.05 -35.74 -5.59
C LYS A 423 8.42 -34.37 -5.86
N LEU A 424 7.58 -34.25 -6.88
CA LEU A 424 6.87 -33.00 -7.20
C LEU A 424 6.04 -32.50 -6.02
N ILE A 425 5.34 -33.41 -5.31
CA ILE A 425 4.54 -33.08 -4.14
C ILE A 425 5.42 -32.57 -3.00
N ALA A 426 6.58 -33.21 -2.76
CA ALA A 426 7.53 -32.78 -1.74
C ALA A 426 8.09 -31.39 -2.05
N ASP A 427 8.55 -31.17 -3.28
CA ASP A 427 9.07 -29.88 -3.76
C ASP A 427 8.01 -28.78 -3.69
N LEU A 428 6.75 -29.09 -4.01
CA LEU A 428 5.60 -28.17 -3.93
C LEU A 428 5.30 -27.78 -2.48
N GLN A 429 5.33 -28.77 -1.53
CA GLN A 429 5.09 -28.50 -0.10
C GLN A 429 6.17 -27.56 0.44
N GLU A 430 7.45 -27.85 0.18
CA GLU A 430 8.56 -27.02 0.65
C GLU A 430 8.43 -25.57 0.14
N LYS A 431 8.15 -25.38 -1.15
CA LYS A 431 8.02 -24.04 -1.73
C LYS A 431 6.76 -23.31 -1.23
N ALA A 432 5.65 -24.03 -1.03
CA ALA A 432 4.45 -23.44 -0.46
C ALA A 432 4.66 -23.01 1.00
N ASP A 433 5.38 -23.79 1.79
CA ASP A 433 5.75 -23.44 3.17
C ASP A 433 6.66 -22.21 3.19
N ASN A 434 7.64 -22.15 2.29
CA ASN A 434 8.50 -20.98 2.12
C ASN A 434 7.70 -19.74 1.67
N TYR A 435 6.78 -19.88 0.72
CA TYR A 435 5.87 -18.82 0.29
C TYR A 435 5.07 -18.27 1.47
N CYS A 436 4.44 -19.13 2.26
CA CYS A 436 3.68 -18.73 3.44
C CYS A 436 4.58 -18.02 4.46
N LYS A 437 5.74 -18.57 4.77
CA LYS A 437 6.72 -17.96 5.67
C LYS A 437 7.12 -16.55 5.22
N TYR A 438 7.38 -16.35 3.93
CA TYR A 438 7.77 -15.04 3.40
C TYR A 438 6.59 -14.06 3.35
N MET A 439 5.37 -14.52 3.09
CA MET A 439 4.18 -13.69 3.16
C MET A 439 3.89 -13.23 4.60
N GLU A 440 3.99 -14.12 5.59
CA GLU A 440 3.87 -13.79 7.01
C GLU A 440 4.95 -12.81 7.47
N GLY A 441 6.19 -13.00 6.99
CA GLY A 441 7.34 -12.14 7.26
C GLY A 441 7.34 -10.82 6.46
N LEU A 442 6.33 -10.58 5.61
CA LEU A 442 6.25 -9.38 4.75
C LEU A 442 7.46 -9.22 3.80
N GLU A 443 8.01 -10.36 3.34
CA GLU A 443 9.12 -10.46 2.39
C GLU A 443 8.59 -10.79 0.98
N PHE A 444 7.87 -9.83 0.40
CA PHE A 444 7.08 -10.06 -0.82
C PHE A 444 7.89 -10.55 -2.02
N LYS A 445 9.09 -9.99 -2.26
CA LYS A 445 9.94 -10.45 -3.38
C LYS A 445 10.33 -11.91 -3.24
N LYS A 446 10.65 -12.35 -2.03
CA LYS A 446 10.98 -13.77 -1.78
C LYS A 446 9.74 -14.65 -1.97
N ALA A 447 8.57 -14.21 -1.47
CA ALA A 447 7.32 -14.93 -1.70
C ALA A 447 6.99 -15.08 -3.18
N MET A 448 7.18 -14.03 -3.98
CA MET A 448 6.95 -14.09 -5.43
C MET A 448 7.94 -15.00 -6.15
N ASN A 449 9.18 -15.09 -5.68
CA ASN A 449 10.15 -16.05 -6.23
C ASN A 449 9.71 -17.51 -5.99
N GLU A 450 9.21 -17.84 -4.80
CA GLU A 450 8.66 -19.17 -4.52
C GLU A 450 7.41 -19.46 -5.37
N LEU A 451 6.48 -18.51 -5.46
CA LEU A 451 5.28 -18.65 -6.29
C LEU A 451 5.65 -18.95 -7.75
N ARG A 452 6.59 -18.17 -8.30
CA ARG A 452 7.10 -18.38 -9.64
C ARG A 452 7.80 -19.74 -9.79
N ALA A 453 8.59 -20.17 -8.81
CA ALA A 453 9.26 -21.46 -8.81
C ALA A 453 8.25 -22.62 -8.85
N ILE A 454 7.14 -22.53 -8.12
CA ILE A 454 6.04 -23.50 -8.16
C ILE A 454 5.45 -23.62 -9.59
N TRP A 455 5.26 -22.50 -10.30
CA TRP A 455 4.79 -22.53 -11.70
C TRP A 455 5.81 -23.17 -12.64
N VAL A 456 7.11 -22.94 -12.41
CA VAL A 456 8.21 -23.52 -13.20
C VAL A 456 8.28 -25.03 -12.98
N ASP A 457 8.07 -25.52 -11.76
CA ASP A 457 8.07 -26.96 -11.47
C ASP A 457 6.99 -27.71 -12.27
N GLY A 458 5.79 -27.15 -12.43
CA GLY A 458 4.77 -27.74 -13.27
C GLY A 458 5.18 -27.81 -14.74
N ASN A 459 5.84 -26.75 -15.26
CA ASN A 459 6.37 -26.78 -16.63
C ASN A 459 7.49 -27.81 -16.80
N ASN A 460 8.36 -27.98 -15.80
CA ASN A 460 9.38 -29.02 -15.79
C ASN A 460 8.74 -30.40 -15.74
N TYR A 461 7.76 -30.61 -14.85
CA TYR A 461 7.05 -31.87 -14.68
C TYR A 461 6.40 -32.33 -15.98
N ILE A 462 5.61 -31.47 -16.64
CA ILE A 462 4.95 -31.84 -17.89
C ILE A 462 5.96 -32.08 -19.02
N SER A 463 7.13 -31.44 -18.98
CA SER A 463 8.18 -31.62 -19.97
C SER A 463 8.96 -32.93 -19.79
N VAL A 464 9.20 -33.34 -18.54
CA VAL A 464 9.89 -34.59 -18.22
C VAL A 464 8.99 -35.81 -18.42
N THR A 465 7.70 -35.69 -18.10
CA THR A 465 6.73 -36.77 -18.17
C THR A 465 6.14 -36.96 -19.58
N GLU A 466 6.29 -36.00 -20.47
CA GLU A 466 5.88 -36.03 -21.88
C GLU A 466 4.50 -36.68 -22.15
N PRO A 467 3.39 -36.24 -21.55
CA PRO A 467 2.08 -36.88 -21.67
C PRO A 467 1.60 -36.99 -23.14
N TRP A 468 2.07 -36.11 -24.03
CA TRP A 468 1.79 -36.18 -25.49
C TRP A 468 2.44 -37.38 -26.19
N THR A 469 3.52 -37.92 -25.63
CA THR A 469 4.21 -39.13 -26.09
C THR A 469 3.63 -40.35 -25.38
N VAL A 470 3.54 -40.29 -24.05
CA VAL A 470 3.10 -41.40 -23.18
C VAL A 470 1.68 -41.85 -23.52
N ILE A 471 0.76 -40.95 -23.87
CA ILE A 471 -0.64 -41.27 -24.18
C ILE A 471 -0.78 -42.30 -25.34
N LYS A 472 0.23 -42.45 -26.19
CA LYS A 472 0.22 -43.39 -27.33
C LYS A 472 0.54 -44.82 -26.90
N THR A 473 1.26 -44.99 -25.79
CA THR A 473 1.76 -46.29 -25.30
C THR A 473 1.16 -46.69 -23.96
N ASP A 474 0.90 -45.72 -23.09
CA ASP A 474 0.30 -45.91 -21.79
C ASP A 474 -0.73 -44.80 -21.50
N PRO A 475 -1.96 -44.93 -21.98
CA PRO A 475 -3.02 -43.92 -21.72
C PRO A 475 -3.34 -43.75 -20.26
N ALA A 476 -3.23 -44.79 -19.42
CA ALA A 476 -3.50 -44.71 -17.99
C ALA A 476 -2.46 -43.82 -17.29
N ARG A 477 -1.19 -43.97 -17.63
CA ARG A 477 -0.12 -43.10 -17.10
C ARG A 477 -0.28 -41.65 -17.58
N ALA A 478 -0.62 -41.43 -18.85
CA ALA A 478 -0.89 -40.10 -19.37
C ALA A 478 -2.08 -39.43 -18.66
N ALA A 479 -3.12 -40.18 -18.31
CA ALA A 479 -4.26 -39.71 -17.54
C ALA A 479 -3.84 -39.26 -16.12
N ALA A 480 -2.99 -40.04 -15.44
CA ALA A 480 -2.45 -39.66 -14.13
C ALA A 480 -1.66 -38.35 -14.21
N ILE A 481 -0.75 -38.21 -15.16
CA ILE A 481 0.05 -36.98 -15.38
C ILE A 481 -0.85 -35.77 -15.61
N LEU A 482 -1.87 -35.89 -16.47
CA LEU A 482 -2.75 -34.76 -16.79
C LEU A 482 -3.68 -34.41 -15.61
N ARG A 483 -4.12 -35.39 -14.80
CA ARG A 483 -4.85 -35.14 -13.54
C ARG A 483 -4.01 -34.31 -12.57
N VAL A 484 -2.75 -34.67 -12.37
CA VAL A 484 -1.80 -33.90 -11.57
C VAL A 484 -1.65 -32.47 -12.10
N CYS A 485 -1.44 -32.30 -13.41
CA CYS A 485 -1.32 -30.98 -14.02
C CYS A 485 -2.57 -30.10 -13.86
N LEU A 486 -3.78 -30.67 -13.95
CA LEU A 486 -5.04 -29.93 -13.72
C LEU A 486 -5.17 -29.48 -12.26
N ASN A 487 -4.78 -30.31 -11.31
CA ASN A 487 -4.74 -29.94 -9.91
C ASN A 487 -3.67 -28.88 -9.60
N LEU A 488 -2.51 -28.92 -10.25
CA LEU A 488 -1.49 -27.85 -10.18
C LEU A 488 -2.08 -26.50 -10.64
N ILE A 489 -2.86 -26.46 -11.70
CA ILE A 489 -3.52 -25.22 -12.19
C ILE A 489 -4.42 -24.65 -11.09
N ARG A 490 -5.21 -25.50 -10.41
CA ARG A 490 -6.04 -25.06 -9.27
C ARG A 490 -5.19 -24.55 -8.10
N ILE A 491 -4.09 -25.22 -7.79
CA ILE A 491 -3.15 -24.79 -6.72
C ILE A 491 -2.50 -23.43 -7.10
N TYR A 492 -2.18 -23.22 -8.38
CA TYR A 492 -1.66 -21.93 -8.84
C TYR A 492 -2.65 -20.79 -8.62
N ALA A 493 -3.94 -21.03 -8.89
CA ALA A 493 -4.98 -20.05 -8.58
C ALA A 493 -5.03 -19.75 -7.08
N LEU A 494 -4.98 -20.78 -6.22
CA LEU A 494 -4.99 -20.61 -4.76
C LEU A 494 -3.84 -19.75 -4.27
N LEU A 495 -2.62 -20.09 -4.64
CA LEU A 495 -1.42 -19.38 -4.15
C LEU A 495 -1.24 -17.99 -4.79
N SER A 496 -1.78 -17.77 -6.01
CA SER A 496 -1.71 -16.48 -6.69
C SER A 496 -2.78 -15.48 -6.24
N ALA A 497 -3.86 -15.93 -5.58
CA ALA A 497 -5.04 -15.13 -5.24
C ALA A 497 -4.73 -13.83 -4.45
N PRO A 498 -3.79 -13.79 -3.50
CA PRO A 498 -3.46 -12.54 -2.81
C PRO A 498 -2.92 -11.47 -3.75
N VAL A 499 -2.15 -11.86 -4.76
CA VAL A 499 -1.46 -10.95 -5.68
C VAL A 499 -2.27 -10.69 -6.94
N MET A 500 -2.84 -11.73 -7.55
CA MET A 500 -3.56 -11.70 -8.82
C MET A 500 -5.00 -12.23 -8.66
N PRO A 501 -5.88 -11.49 -7.98
CA PRO A 501 -7.22 -11.97 -7.64
C PRO A 501 -8.10 -12.26 -8.86
N GLU A 502 -8.03 -11.44 -9.91
CA GLU A 502 -8.81 -11.67 -11.14
C GLU A 502 -8.34 -12.89 -11.91
N THR A 503 -7.02 -13.05 -12.05
CA THR A 503 -6.43 -14.21 -12.72
C THR A 503 -6.78 -15.49 -11.97
N SER A 504 -6.70 -15.48 -10.65
CA SER A 504 -7.13 -16.61 -9.81
C SER A 504 -8.59 -16.95 -10.03
N ALA A 505 -9.48 -15.95 -10.01
CA ALA A 505 -10.90 -16.14 -10.26
C ALA A 505 -11.16 -16.69 -11.68
N LYS A 506 -10.45 -16.20 -12.71
CA LYS A 506 -10.55 -16.72 -14.08
C LYS A 506 -10.10 -18.18 -14.19
N ILE A 507 -9.03 -18.57 -13.49
CA ILE A 507 -8.57 -19.98 -13.46
C ILE A 507 -9.62 -20.86 -12.78
N LEU A 508 -10.14 -20.44 -11.63
CA LEU A 508 -11.15 -21.21 -10.89
C LEU A 508 -12.44 -21.37 -11.68
N ALA A 509 -12.89 -20.29 -12.34
CA ALA A 509 -14.09 -20.34 -13.19
C ALA A 509 -13.98 -21.41 -14.31
N LYS A 510 -12.75 -21.66 -14.84
CA LYS A 510 -12.53 -22.75 -15.80
C LYS A 510 -12.88 -24.14 -15.24
N PHE A 511 -12.86 -24.32 -13.94
CA PHE A 511 -13.25 -25.55 -13.25
C PHE A 511 -14.66 -25.46 -12.63
N GLY A 512 -15.42 -24.38 -12.91
CA GLY A 512 -16.73 -24.16 -12.27
C GLY A 512 -16.64 -23.87 -10.75
N LEU A 513 -15.46 -23.44 -10.27
CA LEU A 513 -15.22 -23.11 -8.88
C LEU A 513 -15.27 -21.59 -8.66
N ASN A 514 -15.68 -21.16 -7.48
CA ASN A 514 -15.68 -19.76 -7.07
C ASN A 514 -14.53 -19.48 -6.11
N ALA A 515 -14.04 -18.23 -6.11
CA ALA A 515 -13.02 -17.79 -5.18
C ALA A 515 -13.46 -17.92 -3.69
N ALA A 516 -14.77 -17.75 -3.42
CA ALA A 516 -15.34 -17.92 -2.09
C ALA A 516 -15.29 -19.37 -1.56
N ASP A 517 -15.21 -20.36 -2.47
CA ASP A 517 -15.17 -21.78 -2.14
C ASP A 517 -13.72 -22.29 -1.97
N MET A 518 -12.74 -21.40 -2.04
CA MET A 518 -11.34 -21.77 -1.90
C MET A 518 -11.01 -22.20 -0.48
N PRO A 519 -10.21 -23.27 -0.31
CA PRO A 519 -9.78 -23.68 1.02
C PRO A 519 -8.90 -22.60 1.64
N VAL A 520 -8.94 -22.54 2.97
CA VAL A 520 -8.01 -21.71 3.75
C VAL A 520 -6.58 -22.21 3.51
N LEU A 521 -5.63 -21.30 3.27
CA LEU A 521 -4.21 -21.67 3.10
C LEU A 521 -3.58 -22.24 4.37
N LYS A 522 -4.18 -21.97 5.52
CA LYS A 522 -3.73 -22.51 6.80
C LYS A 522 -3.73 -24.03 6.78
N GLY A 523 -2.54 -24.61 6.95
CA GLY A 523 -2.37 -26.06 6.91
C GLY A 523 -2.42 -26.62 5.47
N PHE A 524 -2.00 -25.84 4.48
CA PHE A 524 -1.83 -26.31 3.11
C PHE A 524 -1.08 -27.65 3.10
N ASN A 525 -1.61 -28.61 2.35
CA ASN A 525 -1.03 -29.93 2.21
C ASN A 525 -0.99 -30.33 0.74
N ALA A 526 0.19 -30.30 0.15
CA ALA A 526 0.40 -30.55 -1.27
C ALA A 526 -0.13 -31.92 -1.73
N ALA A 527 0.06 -32.97 -0.93
CA ALA A 527 -0.44 -34.31 -1.24
C ALA A 527 -1.97 -34.39 -1.32
N LYS A 528 -2.66 -33.60 -0.48
CA LYS A 528 -4.12 -33.51 -0.52
C LYS A 528 -4.60 -32.61 -1.65
N GLU A 529 -3.94 -31.47 -1.85
CA GLU A 529 -4.37 -30.47 -2.85
C GLU A 529 -4.15 -30.95 -4.28
N ILE A 530 -3.13 -31.79 -4.54
CA ILE A 530 -2.85 -32.35 -5.87
C ILE A 530 -3.91 -33.38 -6.33
N GLU A 531 -4.77 -33.81 -5.45
CA GLU A 531 -5.88 -34.72 -5.73
C GLU A 531 -7.26 -34.09 -5.47
N ALA A 532 -7.33 -32.78 -5.24
CA ALA A 532 -8.58 -32.10 -4.88
C ALA A 532 -9.64 -32.14 -6.00
N LEU A 533 -9.21 -31.99 -7.27
CA LEU A 533 -10.07 -32.20 -8.43
C LEU A 533 -10.14 -33.71 -8.73
N GLN A 534 -11.29 -34.31 -8.42
CA GLN A 534 -11.53 -35.73 -8.60
C GLN A 534 -11.79 -36.08 -10.09
N PRO A 535 -11.53 -37.33 -10.50
CA PRO A 535 -11.90 -37.82 -11.83
C PRO A 535 -13.37 -37.52 -12.18
N GLY A 536 -13.62 -37.09 -13.40
CA GLY A 536 -14.94 -36.68 -13.88
C GLY A 536 -15.31 -35.22 -13.59
N HIS A 537 -14.50 -34.48 -12.81
CA HIS A 537 -14.71 -33.04 -12.62
C HIS A 537 -14.53 -32.31 -13.96
N LYS A 538 -15.56 -31.61 -14.41
CA LYS A 538 -15.56 -30.92 -15.71
C LYS A 538 -14.78 -29.61 -15.66
N PHE A 539 -14.17 -29.25 -16.79
CA PHE A 539 -13.51 -27.97 -16.96
C PHE A 539 -13.75 -27.39 -18.36
N GLU A 540 -13.57 -26.09 -18.48
CA GLU A 540 -13.66 -25.36 -19.74
C GLU A 540 -12.28 -24.77 -20.11
N VAL A 541 -11.83 -24.97 -21.34
CA VAL A 541 -10.54 -24.44 -21.81
C VAL A 541 -10.56 -22.90 -21.83
N GLY A 542 -11.61 -22.31 -22.41
CA GLY A 542 -11.79 -20.86 -22.48
C GLY A 542 -10.62 -20.12 -23.15
N ASP A 543 -10.60 -18.80 -22.99
CA ASP A 543 -9.59 -17.91 -23.55
C ASP A 543 -8.25 -18.00 -22.80
N ALA A 544 -7.19 -17.48 -23.44
CA ALA A 544 -5.88 -17.32 -22.82
C ALA A 544 -5.95 -16.36 -21.63
N LEU A 545 -5.19 -16.67 -20.58
CA LEU A 545 -5.18 -15.85 -19.36
C LEU A 545 -4.45 -14.51 -19.54
N PHE A 546 -3.45 -14.49 -20.41
CA PHE A 546 -2.58 -13.35 -20.61
C PHE A 546 -2.30 -13.12 -22.10
N GLU A 547 -2.16 -11.85 -22.45
CA GLU A 547 -1.71 -11.42 -23.76
C GLU A 547 -0.24 -11.02 -23.71
N ARG A 548 0.46 -11.30 -24.81
CA ARG A 548 1.86 -10.89 -24.95
C ARG A 548 1.94 -9.39 -25.25
N ILE A 549 2.80 -8.69 -24.53
CA ILE A 549 3.10 -7.29 -24.82
C ILE A 549 4.13 -7.23 -25.96
N ALA A 550 3.72 -6.68 -27.10
CA ALA A 550 4.60 -6.53 -28.26
C ALA A 550 5.61 -5.40 -28.06
N PRO A 551 6.80 -5.46 -28.68
CA PRO A 551 7.79 -4.37 -28.58
C PRO A 551 7.25 -3.00 -29.00
N GLU A 552 6.40 -2.97 -30.03
CA GLU A 552 5.76 -1.76 -30.55
C GLU A 552 4.88 -1.08 -29.48
N LYS A 553 4.15 -1.87 -28.69
CA LYS A 553 3.36 -1.37 -27.56
C LYS A 553 4.25 -0.80 -26.47
N THR A 554 5.40 -1.41 -26.24
CA THR A 554 6.38 -0.90 -25.24
C THR A 554 6.92 0.48 -25.67
N GLU A 555 7.26 0.68 -26.93
CA GLU A 555 7.71 1.96 -27.46
C GLU A 555 6.60 3.03 -27.46
N GLU A 556 5.36 2.66 -27.77
CA GLU A 556 4.19 3.54 -27.64
C GLU A 556 4.04 4.06 -26.20
N LEU A 557 4.16 3.16 -25.21
CA LEU A 557 4.03 3.52 -23.80
C LEU A 557 5.18 4.39 -23.31
N LYS A 558 6.41 4.15 -23.75
CA LYS A 558 7.56 5.03 -23.49
C LYS A 558 7.31 6.42 -24.05
N ALA A 559 6.82 6.52 -25.28
CA ALA A 559 6.49 7.81 -25.90
C ALA A 559 5.34 8.53 -25.17
N LYS A 560 4.35 7.78 -24.67
CA LYS A 560 3.18 8.33 -23.97
C LYS A 560 3.49 8.83 -22.56
N TYR A 561 4.26 8.06 -21.78
CA TYR A 561 4.49 8.28 -20.35
C TYR A 561 5.94 8.63 -19.99
N GLY A 562 6.87 8.48 -20.94
CA GLY A 562 8.30 8.72 -20.71
C GLY A 562 8.67 10.18 -20.52
N SER A 563 9.92 10.42 -20.09
CA SER A 563 10.44 11.72 -19.69
C SER A 563 10.69 12.71 -20.83
N ASP A 564 10.51 12.33 -22.09
CA ASP A 564 10.86 13.15 -23.26
C ASP A 564 9.73 14.08 -23.75
N LYS A 565 8.70 14.32 -22.93
CA LYS A 565 7.82 15.46 -23.17
C LYS A 565 8.56 16.73 -22.79
N LYS A 566 9.26 17.30 -23.79
CA LYS A 566 9.78 18.67 -23.76
C LYS A 566 8.63 19.68 -23.68
#